data_9f8149eabfcc03525dfcdf97e83f9755
#
_entry.id   9f8149eabfcc03525dfcdf97e83f9755
#
_cell.length_a   1.000
_cell.length_b   1.000
_cell.length_c   1.000
_cell.angle_alpha   90.00
_cell.angle_beta   90.00
_cell.angle_gamma   90.00
#
_symmetry.space_group_name_H-M   'P 1'
#
loop_
_entity.id
_entity.type
_entity.pdbx_description
1 polymer ?
#
loop_
_entity_poly.entity_id
_entity_poly.type
_entity_poly.pdbx_seq_one_letter_code
_entity_poly.pdbx_strand_id
1 'polypeptide(L)'
;MSMKTIQIQVNGQSSSQQVAPRTHLGDFLRDQLQLTGTHLGCEHGVCGACTVLVDGVPVRSCITYAVACDGQAVTTIEGYAQDPVMRRLREAFTVHHALQCGYCTPGMLASARDIVLRLPEADEERVRIELAGNICRCTGYMGIVAAIMSVLRDLSQNPDAEIELLRSGKQGYRGSERGASAPAEGFEGFRAQVTSRTSEVRQGVPETVAVLTDGKSTGTKVDGSFEVPCSADDVWLFMTDLH
;
A
#
# COMPACT_ATOMS: atom_id res chain seq x y z
N MET A 1 -29.77 11.75 12.75
CA MET A 1 -28.64 10.95 13.31
C MET A 1 -27.91 11.84 14.28
N SER A 2 -27.58 11.37 15.48
CA SER A 2 -26.84 12.17 16.46
C SER A 2 -25.38 12.30 16.01
N MET A 3 -24.90 13.55 15.91
CA MET A 3 -23.50 13.85 15.70
C MET A 3 -22.70 13.54 16.98
N LYS A 4 -21.47 13.12 16.84
CA LYS A 4 -20.54 12.96 17.96
C LYS A 4 -19.41 13.97 17.85
N THR A 5 -19.05 14.57 18.97
CA THR A 5 -17.85 15.41 19.04
C THR A 5 -16.66 14.51 19.34
N ILE A 6 -15.61 14.62 18.53
CA ILE A 6 -14.33 13.94 18.73
C ILE A 6 -13.22 14.98 18.91
N GLN A 7 -12.21 14.62 19.72
CA GLN A 7 -10.97 15.34 19.87
C GLN A 7 -9.90 14.58 19.10
N ILE A 8 -9.38 15.17 18.04
CA ILE A 8 -8.42 14.49 17.15
C ILE A 8 -7.25 15.42 16.86
N GLN A 9 -6.04 14.87 16.86
CA GLN A 9 -4.87 15.58 16.38
C GLN A 9 -4.59 15.17 14.93
N VAL A 10 -4.57 16.11 14.00
CA VAL A 10 -4.26 15.83 12.58
C VAL A 10 -3.06 16.66 12.16
N ASN A 11 -2.01 15.99 11.69
CA ASN A 11 -0.75 16.61 11.26
C ASN A 11 -0.15 17.55 12.34
N GLY A 12 -0.22 17.13 13.62
CA GLY A 12 0.27 17.89 14.76
C GLY A 12 -0.70 18.98 15.28
N GLN A 13 -1.82 19.23 14.61
CA GLN A 13 -2.81 20.21 15.02
C GLN A 13 -4.00 19.53 15.69
N SER A 14 -4.28 19.90 16.94
CA SER A 14 -5.44 19.40 17.67
C SER A 14 -6.70 20.17 17.26
N SER A 15 -7.78 19.46 17.02
CA SER A 15 -9.07 20.04 16.70
C SER A 15 -10.22 19.28 17.34
N SER A 16 -11.33 20.00 17.61
CA SER A 16 -12.60 19.42 18.05
C SER A 16 -13.57 19.44 16.89
N GLN A 17 -14.05 18.28 16.49
CA GLN A 17 -14.90 18.15 15.30
C GLN A 17 -16.17 17.37 15.61
N GLN A 18 -17.27 17.77 14.93
CA GLN A 18 -18.52 17.02 14.97
C GLN A 18 -18.62 16.09 13.77
N VAL A 19 -18.74 14.80 14.02
CA VAL A 19 -18.81 13.78 12.97
C VAL A 19 -20.02 12.87 13.15
N ALA A 20 -20.58 12.42 12.04
CA ALA A 20 -21.57 11.36 12.08
C ALA A 20 -20.86 10.02 12.42
N PRO A 21 -21.46 9.13 13.22
CA PRO A 21 -20.81 7.88 13.63
C PRO A 21 -20.37 6.96 12.49
N ARG A 22 -20.94 7.14 11.29
CA ARG A 22 -20.65 6.38 10.08
C ARG A 22 -19.55 6.98 9.21
N THR A 23 -19.10 8.18 9.51
CA THR A 23 -18.10 8.87 8.68
C THR A 23 -16.80 8.12 8.73
N HIS A 24 -16.30 7.67 7.58
CA HIS A 24 -14.98 7.09 7.45
C HIS A 24 -13.91 8.14 7.67
N LEU A 25 -12.76 7.73 8.17
CA LEU A 25 -11.65 8.64 8.41
C LEU A 25 -11.20 9.33 7.10
N GLY A 26 -11.22 8.60 5.99
CA GLY A 26 -10.87 9.14 4.67
C GLY A 26 -11.79 10.30 4.25
N ASP A 27 -13.12 10.13 4.37
CA ASP A 27 -14.10 11.18 4.07
C ASP A 27 -13.94 12.36 5.03
N PHE A 28 -13.75 12.09 6.32
CA PHE A 28 -13.51 13.13 7.31
C PHE A 28 -12.28 13.99 6.97
N LEU A 29 -11.16 13.36 6.61
CA LEU A 29 -9.94 14.07 6.24
C LEU A 29 -10.14 14.92 4.97
N ARG A 30 -10.76 14.35 3.95
CA ARG A 30 -10.94 15.02 2.66
C ARG A 30 -12.01 16.11 2.68
N ASP A 31 -13.18 15.78 3.22
CA ASP A 31 -14.37 16.65 3.08
C ASP A 31 -14.49 17.67 4.20
N GLN A 32 -14.15 17.30 5.44
CA GLN A 32 -14.25 18.23 6.57
C GLN A 32 -12.94 18.99 6.81
N LEU A 33 -11.78 18.33 6.68
CA LEU A 33 -10.48 18.97 6.91
C LEU A 33 -9.79 19.44 5.62
N GLN A 34 -10.36 19.15 4.44
CA GLN A 34 -9.83 19.51 3.13
C GLN A 34 -8.40 18.98 2.86
N LEU A 35 -8.02 17.87 3.53
CA LEU A 35 -6.75 17.17 3.33
C LEU A 35 -6.91 16.15 2.19
N THR A 36 -6.90 16.66 0.96
CA THR A 36 -7.24 15.89 -0.25
C THR A 36 -6.11 14.97 -0.75
N GLY A 37 -4.90 15.06 -0.19
CA GLY A 37 -3.79 14.16 -0.50
C GLY A 37 -4.03 12.71 -0.08
N THR A 38 -5.00 12.44 0.81
CA THR A 38 -5.48 11.10 1.09
C THR A 38 -6.45 10.67 -0.01
N HIS A 39 -6.04 9.75 -0.89
CA HIS A 39 -6.86 9.30 -2.01
C HIS A 39 -7.76 8.10 -1.65
N LEU A 40 -9.00 8.09 -2.14
CA LEU A 40 -9.97 7.01 -1.95
C LEU A 40 -10.19 6.28 -3.29
N GLY A 41 -9.68 5.04 -3.42
CA GLY A 41 -9.78 4.27 -4.66
C GLY A 41 -10.80 3.15 -4.63
N CYS A 42 -10.74 2.26 -3.64
CA CYS A 42 -11.60 1.08 -3.58
C CYS A 42 -12.68 1.13 -2.49
N GLU A 43 -12.47 1.93 -1.46
CA GLU A 43 -13.32 2.04 -0.26
C GLU A 43 -13.60 0.70 0.46
N HIS A 44 -12.75 -0.32 0.20
CA HIS A 44 -12.86 -1.67 0.74
C HIS A 44 -11.61 -2.11 1.53
N GLY A 45 -10.66 -1.20 1.79
CA GLY A 45 -9.42 -1.52 2.50
C GLY A 45 -8.37 -2.25 1.69
N VAL A 46 -8.58 -2.49 0.38
CA VAL A 46 -7.73 -3.35 -0.47
C VAL A 46 -6.60 -2.60 -1.15
N CYS A 47 -6.92 -1.47 -1.83
CA CYS A 47 -5.96 -0.83 -2.74
C CYS A 47 -4.84 -0.03 -2.06
N GLY A 48 -5.00 0.37 -0.82
CA GLY A 48 -4.00 1.10 -0.04
C GLY A 48 -3.79 2.57 -0.41
N ALA A 49 -4.49 3.13 -1.39
CA ALA A 49 -4.36 4.54 -1.76
C ALA A 49 -4.69 5.49 -0.60
N CYS A 50 -5.59 5.09 0.29
CA CYS A 50 -6.06 5.83 1.45
C CYS A 50 -5.22 5.62 2.72
N THR A 51 -4.02 5.07 2.62
CA THR A 51 -3.17 4.81 3.80
C THR A 51 -2.77 6.10 4.48
N VAL A 52 -3.07 6.20 5.77
CA VAL A 52 -2.64 7.25 6.69
C VAL A 52 -2.03 6.60 7.92
N LEU A 53 -1.36 7.37 8.79
CA LEU A 53 -0.94 6.85 10.09
C LEU A 53 -1.94 7.28 11.17
N VAL A 54 -2.30 6.34 12.05
CA VAL A 54 -3.01 6.62 13.31
C VAL A 54 -2.11 6.15 14.43
N ASP A 55 -1.73 7.06 15.31
CA ASP A 55 -0.74 6.84 16.38
C ASP A 55 0.56 6.17 15.86
N GLY A 56 1.01 6.60 14.68
CA GLY A 56 2.21 6.07 14.03
C GLY A 56 2.03 4.75 13.29
N VAL A 57 0.85 4.13 13.30
CA VAL A 57 0.57 2.85 12.63
C VAL A 57 -0.18 3.07 11.30
N PRO A 58 0.29 2.50 10.18
CA PRO A 58 -0.41 2.57 8.91
C PRO A 58 -1.79 1.91 8.96
N VAL A 59 -2.84 2.67 8.60
CA VAL A 59 -4.21 2.17 8.53
C VAL A 59 -4.87 2.56 7.21
N ARG A 60 -5.93 1.84 6.84
CA ARG A 60 -6.77 2.15 5.68
C ARG A 60 -7.90 3.08 6.11
N SER A 61 -7.79 4.37 5.82
CA SER A 61 -8.76 5.37 6.26
C SER A 61 -10.18 5.15 5.71
N CYS A 62 -10.33 4.45 4.59
CA CYS A 62 -11.64 4.14 4.00
C CYS A 62 -12.46 3.09 4.77
N ILE A 63 -11.84 2.33 5.67
CA ILE A 63 -12.51 1.33 6.53
C ILE A 63 -12.32 1.62 8.02
N THR A 64 -11.73 2.75 8.36
CA THR A 64 -11.57 3.24 9.74
C THR A 64 -12.61 4.34 9.97
N TYR A 65 -13.40 4.27 11.04
CA TYR A 65 -14.35 5.34 11.35
C TYR A 65 -13.65 6.50 12.06
N ALA A 66 -14.02 7.73 11.70
CA ALA A 66 -13.46 8.93 12.32
C ALA A 66 -13.71 8.95 13.85
N VAL A 67 -14.88 8.46 14.30
CA VAL A 67 -15.21 8.36 15.73
C VAL A 67 -14.32 7.38 16.50
N ALA A 68 -13.69 6.42 15.83
CA ALA A 68 -12.76 5.49 16.45
C ALA A 68 -11.38 6.12 16.68
N CYS A 69 -11.11 7.26 16.04
CA CYS A 69 -9.86 8.02 16.18
C CYS A 69 -9.96 9.13 17.24
N ASP A 70 -11.01 9.13 18.08
CA ASP A 70 -11.15 10.08 19.18
C ASP A 70 -9.96 9.95 20.16
N GLY A 71 -9.29 11.06 20.46
CA GLY A 71 -8.08 11.12 21.27
C GLY A 71 -6.79 10.67 20.57
N GLN A 72 -6.83 10.29 19.30
CA GLN A 72 -5.68 9.79 18.55
C GLN A 72 -5.01 10.85 17.68
N ALA A 73 -3.76 10.57 17.29
CA ALA A 73 -2.98 11.38 16.36
C ALA A 73 -3.01 10.76 14.95
N VAL A 74 -3.50 11.51 13.98
CA VAL A 74 -3.55 11.12 12.57
C VAL A 74 -2.50 11.89 11.78
N THR A 75 -1.70 11.20 10.98
CA THR A 75 -0.75 11.84 10.05
C THR A 75 -1.11 11.44 8.62
N THR A 76 -1.37 12.46 7.81
CA THR A 76 -1.62 12.32 6.36
C THR A 76 -0.38 12.69 5.57
N ILE A 77 -0.42 12.54 4.24
CA ILE A 77 0.72 12.86 3.37
C ILE A 77 1.15 14.34 3.50
N GLU A 78 0.23 15.24 3.79
CA GLU A 78 0.49 16.66 4.00
C GLU A 78 1.31 16.93 5.27
N GLY A 79 1.21 16.06 6.27
CA GLY A 79 1.94 16.18 7.53
C GLY A 79 3.43 15.87 7.47
N TYR A 80 3.92 15.37 6.32
CA TYR A 80 5.33 14.96 6.19
C TYR A 80 6.26 16.01 5.55
N ALA A 81 5.90 17.29 5.60
CA ALA A 81 6.71 18.34 4.96
C ALA A 81 8.17 18.37 5.47
N GLN A 82 8.37 18.12 6.76
CA GLN A 82 9.69 18.15 7.42
C GLN A 82 10.23 16.75 7.78
N ASP A 83 9.54 15.68 7.39
CA ASP A 83 9.96 14.32 7.74
C ASP A 83 11.19 13.89 6.92
N PRO A 84 12.31 13.49 7.58
CA PRO A 84 13.57 13.20 6.89
C PRO A 84 13.49 11.93 6.03
N VAL A 85 12.71 10.92 6.45
CA VAL A 85 12.50 9.69 5.67
C VAL A 85 11.67 9.99 4.45
N MET A 86 10.60 10.76 4.60
CA MET A 86 9.72 11.12 3.51
C MET A 86 10.43 11.98 2.45
N ARG A 87 11.33 12.87 2.86
CA ARG A 87 12.17 13.64 1.93
C ARG A 87 13.01 12.72 1.04
N ARG A 88 13.76 11.77 1.66
CA ARG A 88 14.57 10.79 0.92
C ARG A 88 13.72 9.90 0.00
N LEU A 89 12.55 9.46 0.47
CA LEU A 89 11.63 8.67 -0.33
C LEU A 89 11.10 9.44 -1.55
N ARG A 90 10.71 10.72 -1.39
CA ARG A 90 10.25 11.56 -2.52
C ARG A 90 11.35 11.74 -3.57
N GLU A 91 12.57 12.00 -3.15
CA GLU A 91 13.74 12.10 -4.03
C GLU A 91 13.97 10.78 -4.77
N ALA A 92 13.99 9.66 -4.04
CA ALA A 92 14.16 8.34 -4.63
C ALA A 92 13.03 7.97 -5.60
N PHE A 93 11.77 8.31 -5.28
CA PHE A 93 10.63 8.11 -6.18
C PHE A 93 10.77 8.87 -7.48
N THR A 94 11.33 10.07 -7.44
CA THR A 94 11.63 10.86 -8.63
C THR A 94 12.76 10.22 -9.46
N VAL A 95 13.87 9.87 -8.82
CA VAL A 95 15.04 9.28 -9.48
C VAL A 95 14.72 7.93 -10.15
N HIS A 96 13.94 7.10 -9.48
CA HIS A 96 13.61 5.75 -9.95
C HIS A 96 12.30 5.68 -10.75
N HIS A 97 11.72 6.82 -11.14
CA HIS A 97 10.43 6.87 -11.87
C HIS A 97 9.34 6.03 -11.21
N ALA A 98 9.22 6.12 -9.89
CA ALA A 98 8.36 5.28 -9.07
C ALA A 98 6.87 5.66 -9.11
N LEU A 99 6.49 6.62 -9.96
CA LEU A 99 5.11 7.05 -10.15
C LEU A 99 4.81 7.38 -11.61
N GLN A 100 3.56 7.25 -12.02
CA GLN A 100 3.05 7.72 -13.30
C GLN A 100 1.81 8.59 -13.06
N CYS A 101 0.62 8.02 -12.89
CA CYS A 101 -0.59 8.81 -12.60
C CYS A 101 -0.57 9.48 -11.20
N GLY A 102 0.23 8.99 -10.27
CA GLY A 102 0.36 9.56 -8.92
C GLY A 102 -0.73 9.14 -7.93
N TYR A 103 -1.81 8.48 -8.38
CA TYR A 103 -2.97 8.22 -7.52
C TYR A 103 -2.65 7.33 -6.31
N CYS A 104 -1.85 6.29 -6.46
CA CYS A 104 -1.42 5.42 -5.35
C CYS A 104 -0.30 6.05 -4.50
N THR A 105 0.35 7.11 -4.99
CA THR A 105 1.62 7.60 -4.44
C THR A 105 1.53 8.05 -2.98
N PRO A 106 0.52 8.79 -2.51
CA PRO A 106 0.43 9.17 -1.10
C PRO A 106 0.39 7.98 -0.16
N GLY A 107 -0.48 7.01 -0.43
CA GLY A 107 -0.58 5.78 0.36
C GLY A 107 0.66 4.90 0.24
N MET A 108 1.28 4.85 -0.94
CA MET A 108 2.51 4.12 -1.19
C MET A 108 3.68 4.71 -0.38
N LEU A 109 3.81 6.03 -0.35
CA LEU A 109 4.83 6.74 0.43
C LEU A 109 4.64 6.54 1.94
N ALA A 110 3.39 6.58 2.43
CA ALA A 110 3.10 6.31 3.84
C ALA A 110 3.53 4.88 4.24
N SER A 111 3.23 3.89 3.39
CA SER A 111 3.66 2.50 3.61
C SER A 111 5.17 2.33 3.46
N ALA A 112 5.79 2.98 2.46
CA ALA A 112 7.24 2.94 2.27
C ALA A 112 8.00 3.55 3.47
N ARG A 113 7.47 4.64 4.05
CA ARG A 113 8.02 5.24 5.27
C ARG A 113 7.99 4.26 6.44
N ASP A 114 6.87 3.57 6.63
CA ASP A 114 6.76 2.53 7.66
C ASP A 114 7.78 1.41 7.44
N ILE A 115 7.94 0.93 6.21
CA ILE A 115 8.93 -0.09 5.85
C ILE A 115 10.35 0.36 6.21
N VAL A 116 10.75 1.56 5.79
CA VAL A 116 12.10 2.11 6.06
C VAL A 116 12.38 2.24 7.55
N LEU A 117 11.39 2.63 8.35
CA LEU A 117 11.57 2.79 9.79
C LEU A 117 11.55 1.46 10.54
N ARG A 118 10.62 0.57 10.19
CA ARG A 118 10.38 -0.68 10.91
C ARG A 118 11.32 -1.81 10.49
N LEU A 119 11.76 -1.81 9.23
CA LEU A 119 12.50 -2.91 8.61
C LEU A 119 13.80 -2.41 7.94
N PRO A 120 14.78 -1.90 8.70
CA PRO A 120 16.01 -1.33 8.13
C PRO A 120 16.85 -2.32 7.33
N GLU A 121 16.72 -3.61 7.64
CA GLU A 121 17.46 -4.72 6.99
C GLU A 121 16.62 -5.45 5.92
N ALA A 122 15.47 -4.88 5.50
CA ALA A 122 14.61 -5.54 4.52
C ALA A 122 15.31 -5.70 3.17
N ASP A 123 15.25 -6.91 2.63
CA ASP A 123 15.60 -7.21 1.26
C ASP A 123 14.46 -6.88 0.29
N GLU A 124 14.71 -7.07 -1.01
CA GLU A 124 13.71 -6.76 -2.05
C GLU A 124 12.45 -7.62 -1.91
N GLU A 125 12.57 -8.90 -1.57
CA GLU A 125 11.44 -9.81 -1.40
C GLU A 125 10.56 -9.33 -0.24
N ARG A 126 11.17 -8.97 0.88
CA ARG A 126 10.46 -8.43 2.03
C ARG A 126 9.74 -7.12 1.71
N VAL A 127 10.38 -6.20 1.01
CA VAL A 127 9.75 -4.94 0.56
C VAL A 127 8.54 -5.21 -0.32
N ARG A 128 8.60 -6.16 -1.26
CA ARG A 128 7.47 -6.55 -2.10
C ARG A 128 6.31 -7.12 -1.30
N ILE A 129 6.59 -7.94 -0.29
CA ILE A 129 5.56 -8.49 0.62
C ILE A 129 4.88 -7.37 1.41
N GLU A 130 5.63 -6.45 1.98
CA GLU A 130 5.09 -5.33 2.74
C GLU A 130 4.22 -4.38 1.89
N LEU A 131 4.54 -4.25 0.60
CA LEU A 131 3.78 -3.45 -0.36
C LEU A 131 2.54 -4.17 -0.91
N ALA A 132 2.29 -5.44 -0.58
CA ALA A 132 1.17 -6.21 -1.14
C ALA A 132 -0.21 -5.57 -0.88
N GLY A 133 -0.33 -4.77 0.18
CA GLY A 133 -1.54 -3.99 0.48
C GLY A 133 -1.65 -2.63 -0.23
N ASN A 134 -0.71 -2.28 -1.13
CA ASN A 134 -0.71 -1.01 -1.86
C ASN A 134 -0.67 -1.29 -3.35
N ILE A 135 -1.78 -1.04 -4.06
CA ILE A 135 -1.92 -1.39 -5.47
C ILE A 135 -1.52 -0.21 -6.36
N CYS A 136 -0.60 -0.48 -7.30
CA CYS A 136 -0.25 0.41 -8.39
C CYS A 136 -0.52 -0.26 -9.73
N ARG A 137 -1.36 0.36 -10.60
CA ARG A 137 -1.67 -0.17 -11.92
C ARG A 137 -0.67 0.26 -12.99
N CYS A 138 0.11 1.31 -12.75
CA CYS A 138 0.90 1.99 -13.77
C CYS A 138 2.33 1.47 -13.90
N THR A 139 3.04 1.29 -12.77
CA THR A 139 4.51 1.19 -12.74
C THR A 139 5.07 -0.23 -12.82
N GLY A 140 4.23 -1.26 -12.60
CA GLY A 140 4.70 -2.64 -12.42
C GLY A 140 5.61 -2.81 -11.18
N TYR A 141 5.59 -1.83 -10.26
CA TYR A 141 6.36 -1.81 -8.99
C TYR A 141 7.88 -1.70 -9.12
N MET A 142 8.47 -1.83 -10.30
CA MET A 142 9.94 -1.83 -10.46
C MET A 142 10.59 -0.57 -9.87
N GLY A 143 10.12 0.60 -10.28
CA GLY A 143 10.63 1.87 -9.76
C GLY A 143 10.32 2.08 -8.28
N ILE A 144 9.14 1.67 -7.81
CA ILE A 144 8.73 1.80 -6.40
C ILE A 144 9.65 0.99 -5.49
N VAL A 145 9.87 -0.28 -5.82
CA VAL A 145 10.74 -1.16 -5.05
C VAL A 145 12.18 -0.68 -5.11
N ALA A 146 12.67 -0.29 -6.31
CA ALA A 146 14.01 0.26 -6.47
C ALA A 146 14.24 1.53 -5.63
N ALA A 147 13.24 2.42 -5.56
CA ALA A 147 13.29 3.63 -4.74
C ALA A 147 13.41 3.30 -3.24
N ILE A 148 12.58 2.40 -2.72
CA ILE A 148 12.62 2.00 -1.31
C ILE A 148 13.96 1.34 -0.99
N MET A 149 14.41 0.40 -1.83
CA MET A 149 15.70 -0.28 -1.67
C MET A 149 16.89 0.68 -1.74
N SER A 150 16.82 1.74 -2.53
CA SER A 150 17.87 2.75 -2.58
C SER A 150 17.97 3.54 -1.28
N VAL A 151 16.83 3.90 -0.68
CA VAL A 151 16.79 4.59 0.63
C VAL A 151 17.29 3.68 1.75
N LEU A 152 16.89 2.40 1.79
CA LEU A 152 17.39 1.43 2.78
C LEU A 152 18.91 1.27 2.69
N ARG A 153 19.45 1.11 1.47
CA ARG A 153 20.90 0.99 1.24
C ARG A 153 21.66 2.25 1.61
N ASP A 154 21.14 3.43 1.25
CA ASP A 154 21.77 4.69 1.62
C ASP A 154 21.83 4.84 3.14
N LEU A 155 20.74 4.56 3.85
CA LEU A 155 20.70 4.64 5.32
C LEU A 155 21.58 3.60 6.01
N SER A 156 21.81 2.44 5.40
CA SER A 156 22.75 1.46 5.95
C SER A 156 24.21 1.88 5.81
N GLN A 157 24.54 2.63 4.75
CA GLN A 157 25.89 3.14 4.51
C GLN A 157 26.14 4.49 5.19
N ASN A 158 25.12 5.32 5.29
CA ASN A 158 25.14 6.68 5.82
C ASN A 158 24.04 6.85 6.86
N PRO A 159 24.21 6.33 8.11
CA PRO A 159 23.21 6.45 9.16
C PRO A 159 22.87 7.92 9.47
N ASP A 160 21.57 8.20 9.61
CA ASP A 160 21.05 9.52 9.94
C ASP A 160 20.49 9.53 11.36
N ALA A 161 21.06 10.37 12.21
CA ALA A 161 20.73 10.40 13.64
C ALA A 161 19.24 10.71 13.90
N GLU A 162 18.62 11.55 13.08
CA GLU A 162 17.20 11.90 13.20
C GLU A 162 16.32 10.70 12.86
N ILE A 163 16.69 9.96 11.80
CA ILE A 163 15.97 8.74 11.38
C ILE A 163 16.15 7.62 12.41
N GLU A 164 17.35 7.46 12.98
CA GLU A 164 17.58 6.49 14.05
C GLU A 164 16.77 6.83 15.31
N LEU A 165 16.60 8.11 15.61
CA LEU A 165 15.74 8.55 16.70
C LEU A 165 14.27 8.19 16.43
N LEU A 166 13.78 8.35 15.19
CA LEU A 166 12.45 7.92 14.78
C LEU A 166 12.29 6.39 14.90
N ARG A 167 13.29 5.61 14.46
CA ARG A 167 13.32 4.14 14.58
C ARG A 167 13.26 3.67 16.03
N SER A 168 13.93 4.38 16.93
CA SER A 168 13.92 4.03 18.36
C SER A 168 12.59 4.28 19.08
N GLY A 169 11.58 4.80 18.37
CA GLY A 169 10.25 5.10 18.92
C GLY A 169 10.21 6.32 19.86
N LYS A 170 11.31 7.07 19.99
CA LYS A 170 11.38 8.22 20.89
C LYS A 170 10.63 9.45 20.40
N GLN A 171 10.21 9.47 19.13
CA GLN A 171 9.37 10.51 18.53
C GLN A 171 7.97 10.01 18.13
N GLY A 172 7.42 9.03 18.83
CA GLY A 172 6.04 8.56 18.66
C GLY A 172 5.84 7.54 17.55
N TYR A 173 6.91 7.11 16.84
CA TYR A 173 6.81 5.95 15.96
C TYR A 173 6.80 4.67 16.82
N ARG A 174 5.63 4.13 17.04
CA ARG A 174 5.49 2.76 17.55
C ARG A 174 5.37 1.83 16.36
N GLY A 175 6.51 1.33 15.89
CA GLY A 175 6.51 0.19 14.98
C GLY A 175 5.63 -0.90 15.59
N SER A 176 4.64 -1.38 14.86
CA SER A 176 3.84 -2.48 15.39
C SER A 176 4.75 -3.69 15.58
N GLU A 177 4.98 -4.09 16.82
CA GLU A 177 5.67 -5.33 17.16
C GLU A 177 5.02 -6.57 16.53
N ARG A 178 3.81 -6.41 15.96
CA ARG A 178 3.08 -7.44 15.23
C ARG A 178 3.74 -7.90 13.93
N GLY A 179 4.74 -7.19 13.42
CA GLY A 179 5.44 -7.58 12.18
C GLY A 179 6.79 -8.24 12.40
N ALA A 180 7.42 -8.06 13.57
CA ALA A 180 8.75 -8.61 13.83
C ALA A 180 8.73 -10.09 14.23
N SER A 181 7.57 -10.66 14.53
CA SER A 181 7.43 -12.04 14.99
C SER A 181 6.42 -12.89 14.21
N ALA A 182 5.91 -12.41 13.07
CA ALA A 182 5.27 -13.33 12.14
C ALA A 182 6.38 -14.11 11.45
N PRO A 183 6.66 -15.36 11.87
CA PRO A 183 7.62 -16.17 11.16
C PRO A 183 7.11 -16.36 9.73
N ALA A 184 8.02 -16.54 8.80
CA ALA A 184 7.75 -16.91 7.42
C ALA A 184 6.84 -18.16 7.30
N GLU A 185 6.67 -18.91 8.37
CA GLU A 185 5.79 -20.07 8.53
C GLU A 185 4.33 -19.82 8.15
N GLY A 186 3.76 -18.65 8.45
CA GLY A 186 2.39 -18.31 8.03
C GLY A 186 2.25 -18.12 6.53
N PHE A 187 3.33 -17.69 5.87
CA PHE A 187 3.36 -17.49 4.42
C PHE A 187 3.68 -18.79 3.67
N GLU A 188 4.47 -19.67 4.25
CA GLU A 188 4.70 -21.02 3.71
C GLU A 188 3.40 -21.85 3.74
N GLY A 189 2.62 -21.75 4.81
CA GLY A 189 1.29 -22.36 4.87
C GLY A 189 0.34 -21.85 3.78
N PHE A 190 0.40 -20.55 3.45
CA PHE A 190 -0.38 -19.97 2.35
C PHE A 190 0.17 -20.42 0.97
N ARG A 191 1.49 -20.48 0.77
CA ARG A 191 2.11 -21.04 -0.44
C ARG A 191 1.71 -22.51 -0.65
N ALA A 192 1.74 -23.30 0.41
CA ALA A 192 1.32 -24.70 0.36
C ALA A 192 -0.17 -24.85 0.01
N GLN A 193 -1.04 -23.98 0.54
CA GLN A 193 -2.47 -23.97 0.22
C GLN A 193 -2.77 -23.52 -1.20
N VAL A 194 -2.02 -22.53 -1.73
CA VAL A 194 -2.18 -22.08 -3.12
C VAL A 194 -1.68 -23.14 -4.09
N THR A 195 -0.56 -23.83 -3.79
CA THR A 195 -0.07 -24.92 -4.64
C THR A 195 -0.95 -26.16 -4.58
N SER A 196 -1.56 -26.50 -3.44
CA SER A 196 -2.53 -27.60 -3.35
C SER A 196 -3.83 -27.29 -4.10
N ARG A 197 -4.36 -26.04 -4.01
CA ARG A 197 -5.54 -25.60 -4.78
C ARG A 197 -5.29 -25.56 -6.28
N THR A 198 -4.09 -25.18 -6.73
CA THR A 198 -3.77 -25.21 -8.17
C THR A 198 -3.64 -26.65 -8.70
N SER A 199 -3.25 -27.63 -7.88
CA SER A 199 -3.26 -29.05 -8.29
C SER A 199 -4.69 -29.63 -8.36
N GLU A 200 -5.60 -29.22 -7.47
CA GLU A 200 -7.00 -29.65 -7.51
C GLU A 200 -7.78 -29.00 -8.69
N VAL A 201 -7.50 -27.72 -9.00
CA VAL A 201 -8.11 -27.05 -10.15
C VAL A 201 -7.61 -27.64 -11.50
N ARG A 202 -6.38 -28.18 -11.54
CA ARG A 202 -5.88 -28.85 -12.76
C ARG A 202 -6.56 -30.18 -13.06
N GLN A 203 -7.20 -30.85 -12.11
CA GLN A 203 -7.92 -32.10 -12.34
C GLN A 203 -9.29 -31.91 -13.03
N GLY A 204 -9.79 -30.68 -13.12
CA GLY A 204 -11.08 -30.37 -13.74
C GLY A 204 -11.01 -29.63 -15.09
N VAL A 205 -9.80 -29.35 -15.62
CA VAL A 205 -9.65 -28.68 -16.93
C VAL A 205 -9.59 -29.76 -18.03
N PRO A 206 -10.44 -29.68 -19.07
CA PRO A 206 -10.38 -30.63 -20.18
C PRO A 206 -8.98 -30.65 -20.80
N GLU A 207 -8.53 -31.83 -21.20
CA GLU A 207 -7.18 -32.14 -21.72
C GLU A 207 -6.76 -31.44 -23.03
N THR A 208 -7.45 -30.37 -23.44
CA THR A 208 -7.22 -29.66 -24.69
C THR A 208 -6.36 -28.41 -24.58
N VAL A 209 -5.79 -28.09 -23.42
CA VAL A 209 -4.79 -27.01 -23.31
C VAL A 209 -3.38 -27.61 -23.37
N ALA A 210 -2.84 -27.81 -24.57
CA ALA A 210 -1.47 -28.19 -24.77
C ALA A 210 -0.56 -26.97 -24.49
N VAL A 211 0.15 -26.98 -23.37
CA VAL A 211 1.25 -26.03 -23.11
C VAL A 211 2.47 -26.53 -23.89
N LEU A 212 2.76 -25.91 -25.01
CA LEU A 212 3.99 -26.17 -25.77
C LEU A 212 5.12 -25.35 -25.15
N THR A 213 5.98 -26.01 -24.41
CA THR A 213 7.28 -25.45 -24.02
C THR A 213 8.29 -25.83 -25.08
N ASP A 214 8.68 -24.91 -25.96
CA ASP A 214 9.90 -25.10 -26.72
C ASP A 214 11.08 -24.68 -25.85
N GLY A 215 12.07 -25.53 -25.74
CA GLY A 215 13.18 -25.44 -24.77
C GLY A 215 14.16 -24.28 -24.99
N LYS A 216 13.73 -23.18 -25.60
CA LYS A 216 14.58 -22.00 -25.91
C LYS A 216 13.96 -20.65 -25.54
N SER A 217 12.73 -20.56 -25.05
CA SER A 217 12.15 -19.31 -24.57
C SER A 217 11.69 -19.45 -23.12
N THR A 218 12.05 -18.50 -22.29
CA THR A 218 11.60 -18.39 -20.89
C THR A 218 10.15 -17.86 -20.79
N GLY A 219 9.41 -17.81 -21.88
CA GLY A 219 8.04 -17.35 -21.97
C GLY A 219 7.08 -18.50 -22.29
N THR A 220 6.02 -18.66 -21.51
CA THR A 220 4.92 -19.58 -21.81
C THR A 220 4.07 -18.97 -22.91
N LYS A 221 4.08 -19.55 -24.12
CA LYS A 221 3.07 -19.27 -25.15
C LYS A 221 1.85 -20.13 -24.89
N VAL A 222 0.72 -19.52 -24.67
CA VAL A 222 -0.58 -20.19 -24.64
C VAL A 222 -1.24 -19.95 -25.99
N ASP A 223 -1.23 -20.96 -26.88
CA ASP A 223 -2.03 -20.97 -28.09
C ASP A 223 -3.37 -21.65 -27.79
N GLY A 224 -4.39 -20.85 -27.56
CA GLY A 224 -5.76 -21.30 -27.38
C GLY A 224 -6.71 -20.19 -27.82
N SER A 225 -7.63 -20.49 -28.70
CA SER A 225 -8.79 -19.63 -28.95
C SER A 225 -9.86 -19.95 -27.91
N PHE A 226 -10.30 -18.97 -27.14
CA PHE A 226 -11.50 -19.05 -26.31
C PHE A 226 -12.54 -18.08 -26.88
N GLU A 227 -13.77 -18.52 -26.96
CA GLU A 227 -14.86 -17.62 -27.32
C GLU A 227 -15.27 -16.80 -26.11
N VAL A 228 -15.14 -15.47 -26.23
CA VAL A 228 -15.68 -14.53 -25.25
C VAL A 228 -17.14 -14.26 -25.67
N PRO A 229 -18.12 -14.39 -24.77
CA PRO A 229 -19.54 -14.23 -25.13
C PRO A 229 -19.94 -12.74 -25.26
N CYS A 230 -19.05 -11.91 -25.80
CA CYS A 230 -19.27 -10.49 -26.10
C CYS A 230 -18.49 -10.12 -27.37
N SER A 231 -18.91 -9.05 -28.05
CA SER A 231 -18.20 -8.57 -29.23
C SER A 231 -16.84 -7.96 -28.87
N ALA A 232 -15.92 -7.89 -29.82
CA ALA A 232 -14.63 -7.24 -29.63
C ALA A 232 -14.81 -5.75 -29.24
N ASP A 233 -15.88 -5.12 -29.77
CA ASP A 233 -16.21 -3.71 -29.45
C ASP A 233 -16.70 -3.56 -28.00
N ASP A 234 -17.45 -4.53 -27.46
CA ASP A 234 -17.88 -4.52 -26.07
C ASP A 234 -16.69 -4.68 -25.10
N VAL A 235 -15.71 -5.53 -25.45
CA VAL A 235 -14.47 -5.67 -24.69
C VAL A 235 -13.66 -4.38 -24.76
N TRP A 236 -13.60 -3.74 -25.92
CA TRP A 236 -12.89 -2.47 -26.10
C TRP A 236 -13.55 -1.33 -25.33
N LEU A 237 -14.88 -1.22 -25.37
CA LEU A 237 -15.65 -0.27 -24.56
C LEU A 237 -15.41 -0.46 -23.08
N PHE A 238 -15.43 -1.69 -22.57
CA PHE A 238 -15.14 -1.99 -21.16
C PHE A 238 -13.70 -1.60 -20.77
N MET A 239 -12.74 -1.73 -21.69
CA MET A 239 -11.34 -1.38 -21.46
C MET A 239 -11.07 0.14 -21.54
N THR A 240 -11.90 0.89 -22.27
CA THR A 240 -11.73 2.34 -22.52
C THR A 240 -12.60 3.22 -21.61
N ASP A 241 -13.65 2.67 -21.01
CA ASP A 241 -14.62 3.41 -20.18
C ASP A 241 -14.24 3.49 -18.68
N LEU A 242 -12.94 3.34 -18.41
CA LEU A 242 -12.35 3.54 -17.09
C LEU A 242 -11.82 4.98 -16.92
N HIS A 243 -12.72 5.96 -17.11
CA HIS A 243 -12.46 7.36 -16.79
C HIS A 243 -13.37 7.84 -15.66
#